data_3da726fd48a97f80b92783720b315dd0
#
_entry.id   3da726fd48a97f80b92783720b315dd0
#
_cell.length_a   1.000
_cell.length_b   1.000
_cell.length_c   1.000
_cell.angle_alpha   90.00
_cell.angle_beta   90.00
_cell.angle_gamma   90.00
#
_symmetry.space_group_name_H-M   'P 1'
#
loop_
_entity.id
_entity.type
_entity.pdbx_description
1 polymer ?
#
loop_
_entity_poly.entity_id
_entity_poly.type
_entity_poly.pdbx_seq_one_letter_code
_entity_poly.pdbx_strand_id
1 'polypeptide(L)'
;MSFWNIIKSLNFKQLWILFLWFLQHPLFMLATAKATYFTIRIAQREFPDIHDQHNKANAFRHALWNLLIAKESAKFSSDLEEVLSWTKKITDWHEEFSPNKQMPKLMDLHNNKFGRDKFLKWKEESKAKIVFRLKNEFTNAVQVKHTSEFKNLENQLVYLEK
;
A
#
# COMPACT_ATOMS: atom_id res chain seq x y z
N MET A 1 -8.76 -11.97 -1.58
CA MET A 1 -8.28 -11.94 -0.14
C MET A 1 -9.27 -11.17 0.72
N SER A 2 -9.58 -11.61 1.97
CA SER A 2 -10.45 -10.89 2.94
C SER A 2 -9.60 -10.23 4.01
N PHE A 3 -10.05 -9.08 4.54
CA PHE A 3 -9.42 -8.41 5.70
C PHE A 3 -9.23 -9.36 6.90
N TRP A 4 -10.22 -10.20 7.19
CA TRP A 4 -10.13 -11.21 8.26
C TRP A 4 -9.09 -12.28 8.00
N ASN A 5 -8.85 -12.66 6.74
CA ASN A 5 -7.82 -13.64 6.40
C ASN A 5 -6.42 -13.07 6.64
N ILE A 6 -6.21 -11.78 6.43
CA ILE A 6 -4.95 -11.11 6.77
C ILE A 6 -4.70 -11.18 8.28
N ILE A 7 -5.69 -10.82 9.10
CA ILE A 7 -5.54 -10.86 10.57
C ILE A 7 -5.25 -12.30 11.05
N LYS A 8 -5.96 -13.29 10.50
CA LYS A 8 -5.77 -14.70 10.87
C LYS A 8 -4.41 -15.29 10.44
N SER A 9 -3.77 -14.71 9.43
CA SER A 9 -2.45 -15.16 8.95
C SER A 9 -1.29 -14.63 9.80
N LEU A 10 -1.54 -13.66 10.70
CA LEU A 10 -0.52 -13.08 11.56
C LEU A 10 -0.17 -14.02 12.70
N ASN A 11 1.12 -14.19 12.96
CA ASN A 11 1.62 -14.93 14.11
C ASN A 11 1.57 -14.07 15.40
N PHE A 12 1.81 -14.71 16.55
CA PHE A 12 1.75 -14.03 17.86
C PHE A 12 2.69 -12.83 17.95
N LYS A 13 3.92 -12.93 17.42
CA LYS A 13 4.90 -11.82 17.44
C LYS A 13 4.39 -10.62 16.64
N GLN A 14 3.79 -10.88 15.49
CA GLN A 14 3.20 -9.82 14.63
C GLN A 14 2.01 -9.15 15.31
N LEU A 15 1.11 -9.93 15.92
CA LEU A 15 -0.01 -9.40 16.68
C LEU A 15 0.44 -8.56 17.88
N TRP A 16 1.50 -8.99 18.58
CA TRP A 16 2.09 -8.25 19.69
C TRP A 16 2.66 -6.90 19.24
N ILE A 17 3.38 -6.85 18.12
CA ILE A 17 3.89 -5.60 17.54
C ILE A 17 2.74 -4.65 17.19
N LEU A 18 1.68 -5.13 16.52
CA LEU A 18 0.51 -4.32 16.20
C LEU A 18 -0.21 -3.81 17.45
N PHE A 19 -0.28 -4.62 18.50
CA PHE A 19 -0.85 -4.22 19.79
C PHE A 19 -0.03 -3.10 20.45
N LEU A 20 1.30 -3.20 20.47
CA LEU A 20 2.17 -2.14 21.00
C LEU A 20 2.03 -0.84 20.19
N TRP A 21 1.94 -0.93 18.85
CA TRP A 21 1.71 0.24 18.02
C TRP A 21 0.32 0.84 18.21
N PHE A 22 -0.68 0.01 18.46
CA PHE A 22 -2.01 0.50 18.83
C PHE A 22 -1.98 1.29 20.15
N LEU A 23 -1.24 0.85 21.15
CA LEU A 23 -1.10 1.59 22.41
C LEU A 23 -0.37 2.93 22.22
N GLN A 24 0.64 2.98 21.33
CA GLN A 24 1.42 4.20 21.07
C GLN A 24 0.69 5.20 20.14
N HIS A 25 -0.02 4.69 19.11
CA HIS A 25 -0.64 5.49 18.06
C HIS A 25 -2.04 4.97 17.71
N PRO A 26 -3.02 5.01 18.64
CA PRO A 26 -4.31 4.36 18.45
C PRO A 26 -5.09 4.90 17.25
N LEU A 27 -5.06 6.21 17.02
CA LEU A 27 -5.78 6.83 15.90
C LEU A 27 -5.17 6.48 14.55
N PHE A 28 -3.84 6.40 14.45
CA PHE A 28 -3.16 5.97 13.23
C PHE A 28 -3.37 4.49 12.94
N MET A 29 -3.45 3.65 13.97
CA MET A 29 -3.80 2.23 13.81
C MET A 29 -5.24 2.05 13.31
N LEU A 30 -6.20 2.81 13.83
CA LEU A 30 -7.58 2.81 13.33
C LEU A 30 -7.66 3.32 11.89
N ALA A 31 -6.91 4.37 11.56
CA ALA A 31 -6.78 4.87 10.19
C ALA A 31 -6.22 3.79 9.24
N THR A 32 -5.17 3.07 9.69
CA THR A 32 -4.57 1.97 8.95
C THR A 32 -5.55 0.83 8.71
N ALA A 33 -6.26 0.37 9.74
CA ALA A 33 -7.26 -0.70 9.62
C ALA A 33 -8.38 -0.32 8.63
N LYS A 34 -8.87 0.92 8.73
CA LYS A 34 -9.88 1.47 7.81
C LYS A 34 -9.37 1.54 6.36
N ALA A 35 -8.16 2.07 6.16
CA ALA A 35 -7.52 2.15 4.84
C ALA A 35 -7.33 0.77 4.23
N THR A 36 -6.84 -0.20 5.01
CA THR A 36 -6.65 -1.59 4.59
C THR A 36 -7.98 -2.21 4.15
N TYR A 37 -9.03 -2.06 4.93
CA TYR A 37 -10.37 -2.56 4.58
C TYR A 37 -10.86 -1.98 3.23
N PHE A 38 -10.76 -0.66 3.05
CA PHE A 38 -11.20 -0.03 1.80
C PHE A 38 -10.33 -0.42 0.62
N THR A 39 -9.01 -0.52 0.80
CA THR A 39 -8.08 -0.97 -0.24
C THR A 39 -8.46 -2.34 -0.76
N ILE A 40 -8.68 -3.31 0.11
CA ILE A 40 -9.07 -4.67 -0.26
C ILE A 40 -10.40 -4.65 -1.04
N ARG A 41 -11.39 -3.92 -0.53
CA ARG A 41 -12.70 -3.83 -1.19
C ARG A 41 -12.64 -3.18 -2.57
N ILE A 42 -11.84 -2.11 -2.71
CA ILE A 42 -11.65 -1.44 -3.99
C ILE A 42 -10.88 -2.34 -4.95
N ALA A 43 -9.76 -2.93 -4.52
CA ALA A 43 -8.97 -3.83 -5.35
C ALA A 43 -9.79 -5.04 -5.83
N GLN A 44 -10.60 -5.65 -4.95
CA GLN A 44 -11.47 -6.76 -5.32
C GLN A 44 -12.56 -6.35 -6.32
N ARG A 45 -13.11 -5.14 -6.20
CA ARG A 45 -14.11 -4.63 -7.13
C ARG A 45 -13.54 -4.31 -8.50
N GLU A 46 -12.37 -3.65 -8.53
CA GLU A 46 -11.74 -3.20 -9.78
C GLU A 46 -11.00 -4.33 -10.51
N PHE A 47 -10.46 -5.30 -9.77
CA PHE A 47 -9.61 -6.38 -10.25
C PHE A 47 -9.94 -7.70 -9.53
N PRO A 48 -11.12 -8.31 -9.80
CA PRO A 48 -11.53 -9.56 -9.13
C PRO A 48 -10.49 -10.65 -9.34
N ASP A 49 -10.10 -11.32 -8.24
CA ASP A 49 -9.27 -12.53 -8.17
C ASP A 49 -7.83 -12.42 -8.75
N ILE A 50 -7.39 -11.25 -9.20
CA ILE A 50 -6.04 -11.07 -9.77
C ILE A 50 -5.13 -10.13 -8.98
N HIS A 51 -5.66 -9.39 -8.02
CA HIS A 51 -4.88 -8.40 -7.26
C HIS A 51 -3.91 -9.02 -6.22
N ASP A 52 -3.92 -10.33 -6.05
CA ASP A 52 -3.03 -11.08 -5.14
C ASP A 52 -1.78 -11.65 -5.83
N GLN A 53 -1.62 -11.43 -7.13
CA GLN A 53 -0.46 -11.86 -7.93
C GLN A 53 0.54 -10.71 -8.07
N HIS A 54 1.74 -10.97 -8.65
CA HIS A 54 2.75 -9.92 -8.88
C HIS A 54 2.53 -9.16 -10.19
N ASN A 55 1.29 -8.84 -10.48
CA ASN A 55 0.82 -8.18 -11.71
C ASN A 55 0.49 -6.69 -11.48
N LYS A 56 -0.02 -6.03 -12.51
CA LYS A 56 -0.45 -4.62 -12.44
C LYS A 56 -1.51 -4.37 -11.35
N ALA A 57 -2.42 -5.33 -11.10
CA ALA A 57 -3.46 -5.17 -10.08
C ALA A 57 -2.88 -5.17 -8.66
N ASN A 58 -1.82 -5.95 -8.41
CA ASN A 58 -1.07 -5.90 -7.18
C ASN A 58 -0.36 -4.54 -7.00
N ALA A 59 0.28 -4.03 -8.07
CA ALA A 59 0.91 -2.71 -8.06
C ALA A 59 -0.10 -1.61 -7.68
N PHE A 60 -1.28 -1.61 -8.30
CA PHE A 60 -2.38 -0.73 -7.95
C PHE A 60 -2.78 -0.86 -6.47
N ARG A 61 -2.93 -2.09 -5.96
CA ARG A 61 -3.31 -2.35 -4.57
C ARG A 61 -2.31 -1.76 -3.58
N HIS A 62 -0.99 -1.96 -3.78
CA HIS A 62 0.06 -1.44 -2.92
C HIS A 62 0.11 0.10 -2.92
N ALA A 63 0.00 0.72 -4.08
CA ALA A 63 -0.06 2.17 -4.21
C ALA A 63 -1.32 2.74 -3.53
N LEU A 64 -2.50 2.16 -3.78
CA LEU A 64 -3.75 2.58 -3.17
C LEU A 64 -3.71 2.44 -1.65
N TRP A 65 -3.16 1.35 -1.14
CA TRP A 65 -3.05 1.10 0.30
C TRP A 65 -2.24 2.17 1.01
N ASN A 66 -1.05 2.49 0.51
CA ASN A 66 -0.21 3.55 1.05
C ASN A 66 -0.88 4.93 0.98
N LEU A 67 -1.48 5.26 -0.16
CA LEU A 67 -2.19 6.52 -0.36
C LEU A 67 -3.37 6.64 0.62
N LEU A 68 -4.16 5.59 0.82
CA LEU A 68 -5.30 5.61 1.73
C LEU A 68 -4.87 5.61 3.21
N ILE A 69 -3.79 4.91 3.60
CA ILE A 69 -3.27 5.01 4.98
C ILE A 69 -2.87 6.46 5.26
N ALA A 70 -2.08 7.08 4.38
CA ALA A 70 -1.66 8.46 4.56
C ALA A 70 -2.87 9.41 4.63
N LYS A 71 -3.85 9.24 3.73
CA LYS A 71 -5.07 10.07 3.72
C LYS A 71 -5.95 9.92 4.95
N GLU A 72 -6.12 8.72 5.46
CA GLU A 72 -6.91 8.50 6.69
C GLU A 72 -6.13 8.97 7.93
N SER A 73 -4.81 8.80 7.98
CA SER A 73 -3.94 9.26 9.07
C SER A 73 -3.86 10.79 9.13
N ALA A 74 -3.82 11.48 7.98
CA ALA A 74 -3.82 12.94 7.90
C ALA A 74 -5.08 13.62 8.48
N LYS A 75 -6.09 12.85 8.85
CA LYS A 75 -7.25 13.37 9.60
C LYS A 75 -6.96 13.59 11.09
N PHE A 76 -5.88 13.01 11.59
CA PHE A 76 -5.50 13.01 13.00
C PHE A 76 -4.19 13.74 13.27
N SER A 77 -3.44 14.10 12.23
CA SER A 77 -2.23 14.91 12.30
C SER A 77 -2.12 15.80 11.06
N SER A 78 -1.76 17.08 11.27
CA SER A 78 -1.41 18.01 10.20
C SER A 78 0.07 17.90 9.79
N ASP A 79 0.88 17.18 10.56
CA ASP A 79 2.28 16.91 10.25
C ASP A 79 2.35 15.80 9.18
N LEU A 80 2.66 16.21 7.95
CA LEU A 80 2.76 15.30 6.82
C LEU A 80 3.98 14.36 6.92
N GLU A 81 5.04 14.78 7.59
CA GLU A 81 6.22 13.93 7.82
C GLU A 81 5.87 12.79 8.77
N GLU A 82 5.17 13.07 9.86
CA GLU A 82 4.65 12.06 10.79
C GLU A 82 3.72 11.08 10.07
N VAL A 83 2.77 11.58 9.28
CA VAL A 83 1.82 10.78 8.50
C VAL A 83 2.52 9.84 7.53
N LEU A 84 3.51 10.35 6.78
CA LEU A 84 4.24 9.56 5.79
C LEU A 84 5.21 8.56 6.44
N SER A 85 5.85 8.95 7.55
CA SER A 85 6.70 8.07 8.34
C SER A 85 5.90 6.90 8.91
N TRP A 86 4.72 7.16 9.48
CA TRP A 86 3.79 6.12 9.94
C TRP A 86 3.38 5.19 8.80
N THR A 87 2.96 5.75 7.67
CA THR A 87 2.53 4.97 6.50
C THR A 87 3.66 4.06 6.03
N LYS A 88 4.87 4.59 5.91
CA LYS A 88 6.05 3.82 5.54
C LYS A 88 6.35 2.71 6.55
N LYS A 89 6.34 3.02 7.85
CA LYS A 89 6.60 2.06 8.93
C LYS A 89 5.69 0.84 8.86
N ILE A 90 4.38 1.05 8.71
CA ILE A 90 3.38 -0.02 8.63
C ILE A 90 3.56 -0.87 7.37
N THR A 91 3.77 -0.24 6.22
CA THR A 91 3.83 -0.96 4.95
C THR A 91 5.16 -1.67 4.75
N ASP A 92 6.29 -1.08 5.18
CA ASP A 92 7.58 -1.75 5.16
C ASP A 92 7.60 -2.96 6.11
N TRP A 93 7.01 -2.83 7.31
CA TRP A 93 6.84 -3.95 8.23
C TRP A 93 6.04 -5.10 7.58
N HIS A 94 4.98 -4.80 6.84
CA HIS A 94 4.23 -5.83 6.11
C HIS A 94 5.14 -6.57 5.11
N GLU A 95 5.98 -5.86 4.38
CA GLU A 95 6.90 -6.47 3.39
C GLU A 95 8.05 -7.27 4.04
N GLU A 96 8.42 -6.95 5.28
CA GLU A 96 9.43 -7.72 6.01
C GLU A 96 8.96 -9.13 6.37
N PHE A 97 7.67 -9.28 6.65
CA PHE A 97 7.08 -10.56 7.04
C PHE A 97 6.40 -11.30 5.87
N SER A 98 6.35 -10.69 4.72
CA SER A 98 5.85 -11.33 3.50
C SER A 98 6.87 -12.37 3.03
N PRO A 99 6.46 -13.60 2.67
CA PRO A 99 7.37 -14.65 2.20
C PRO A 99 7.88 -14.39 0.76
N ASN A 100 7.82 -13.16 0.31
CA ASN A 100 8.19 -12.78 -1.04
C ASN A 100 9.69 -12.91 -1.31
N LYS A 101 10.02 -13.38 -2.52
CA LYS A 101 11.38 -13.34 -3.05
C LYS A 101 11.82 -11.87 -3.25
N GLN A 102 13.11 -11.65 -3.48
CA GLN A 102 13.70 -10.32 -3.58
C GLN A 102 12.98 -9.39 -4.59
N MET A 103 12.72 -9.87 -5.82
CA MET A 103 12.09 -9.06 -6.87
C MET A 103 10.65 -8.65 -6.51
N PRO A 104 9.74 -9.55 -6.10
CA PRO A 104 8.42 -9.18 -5.62
C PRO A 104 8.45 -8.17 -4.47
N LYS A 105 9.34 -8.35 -3.47
CA LYS A 105 9.49 -7.40 -2.37
C LYS A 105 9.90 -6.02 -2.85
N LEU A 106 10.85 -5.91 -3.80
CA LEU A 106 11.26 -4.64 -4.39
C LEU A 106 10.11 -3.97 -5.16
N MET A 107 9.32 -4.74 -5.90
CA MET A 107 8.12 -4.26 -6.60
C MET A 107 7.11 -3.67 -5.60
N ASP A 108 6.82 -4.39 -4.51
CA ASP A 108 5.85 -3.96 -3.51
C ASP A 108 6.33 -2.68 -2.79
N LEU A 109 7.61 -2.62 -2.37
CA LEU A 109 8.22 -1.43 -1.76
C LEU A 109 8.21 -0.21 -2.70
N HIS A 110 8.49 -0.43 -4.00
CA HIS A 110 8.42 0.62 -5.02
C HIS A 110 7.00 1.19 -5.16
N ASN A 111 6.00 0.32 -5.32
CA ASN A 111 4.61 0.73 -5.44
C ASN A 111 4.05 1.34 -4.15
N ASN A 112 4.55 0.90 -2.99
CA ASN A 112 4.28 1.52 -1.70
C ASN A 112 4.79 2.97 -1.66
N LYS A 113 6.04 3.21 -2.10
CA LYS A 113 6.61 4.57 -2.21
C LYS A 113 5.81 5.43 -3.18
N PHE A 114 5.51 4.91 -4.36
CA PHE A 114 4.68 5.60 -5.35
C PHE A 114 3.35 6.09 -4.76
N GLY A 115 2.66 5.25 -3.99
CA GLY A 115 1.41 5.61 -3.32
C GLY A 115 1.58 6.78 -2.34
N ARG A 116 2.66 6.80 -1.53
CA ARG A 116 2.99 7.90 -0.61
C ARG A 116 3.30 9.20 -1.36
N ASP A 117 4.06 9.13 -2.45
CA ASP A 117 4.39 10.29 -3.27
C ASP A 117 3.14 10.89 -3.96
N LYS A 118 2.21 10.04 -4.41
CA LYS A 118 0.91 10.49 -4.97
C LYS A 118 -0.01 11.07 -3.89
N PHE A 119 0.06 10.63 -2.64
CA PHE A 119 -0.69 11.25 -1.55
C PHE A 119 -0.37 12.73 -1.42
N LEU A 120 0.89 13.13 -1.47
CA LEU A 120 1.29 14.55 -1.39
C LEU A 120 0.62 15.42 -2.46
N LYS A 121 0.36 14.85 -3.64
CA LYS A 121 -0.26 15.56 -4.78
C LYS A 121 -1.79 15.50 -4.76
N TRP A 122 -2.38 14.43 -4.17
CA TRP A 122 -3.82 14.14 -4.27
C TRP A 122 -4.55 14.14 -2.93
N LYS A 123 -3.93 14.61 -1.86
CA LYS A 123 -4.48 14.56 -0.49
C LYS A 123 -5.85 15.22 -0.35
N GLU A 124 -6.12 16.28 -1.12
CA GLU A 124 -7.41 17.00 -1.09
C GLU A 124 -8.50 16.33 -1.95
N GLU A 125 -8.13 15.36 -2.79
CA GLU A 125 -9.10 14.73 -3.69
C GLU A 125 -9.99 13.70 -2.96
N SER A 126 -11.19 13.49 -3.48
CA SER A 126 -12.07 12.43 -3.00
C SER A 126 -11.48 11.04 -3.28
N LYS A 127 -11.88 10.02 -2.48
CA LYS A 127 -11.45 8.62 -2.73
C LYS A 127 -11.79 8.15 -4.14
N ALA A 128 -12.96 8.52 -4.65
CA ALA A 128 -13.37 8.13 -6.00
C ALA A 128 -12.43 8.71 -7.07
N LYS A 129 -12.03 9.98 -6.91
CA LYS A 129 -11.11 10.63 -7.84
C LYS A 129 -9.70 10.06 -7.73
N ILE A 130 -9.24 9.73 -6.52
CA ILE A 130 -7.97 9.01 -6.30
C ILE A 130 -7.96 7.67 -7.03
N VAL A 131 -9.01 6.87 -6.89
CA VAL A 131 -9.13 5.56 -7.57
C VAL A 131 -9.11 5.76 -9.08
N PHE A 132 -9.86 6.73 -9.60
CA PHE A 132 -9.87 7.05 -11.04
C PHE A 132 -8.47 7.42 -11.55
N ARG A 133 -7.76 8.32 -10.85
CA ARG A 133 -6.39 8.71 -11.22
C ARG A 133 -5.42 7.52 -11.16
N LEU A 134 -5.53 6.70 -10.12
CA LEU A 134 -4.65 5.55 -9.97
C LEU A 134 -4.91 4.48 -11.05
N LYS A 135 -6.13 4.38 -11.57
CA LYS A 135 -6.45 3.53 -12.74
C LYS A 135 -5.77 4.05 -14.02
N ASN A 136 -5.62 5.35 -14.17
CA ASN A 136 -4.85 5.90 -15.29
C ASN A 136 -3.35 5.55 -15.16
N GLU A 137 -2.80 5.64 -13.93
CA GLU A 137 -1.41 5.19 -13.68
C GLU A 137 -1.25 3.67 -13.92
N PHE A 138 -2.25 2.86 -13.55
CA PHE A 138 -2.29 1.42 -13.81
C PHE A 138 -2.17 1.10 -15.31
N THR A 139 -2.82 1.87 -16.17
CA THR A 139 -2.73 1.68 -17.63
C THR A 139 -1.28 1.83 -18.12
N ASN A 140 -0.55 2.77 -17.53
CA ASN A 140 0.84 3.11 -17.89
C ASN A 140 1.89 2.36 -17.04
N ALA A 141 1.48 1.36 -16.25
CA ALA A 141 2.39 0.59 -15.42
C ALA A 141 3.42 -0.17 -16.27
N VAL A 142 4.69 -0.18 -15.82
CA VAL A 142 5.83 -0.73 -16.53
C VAL A 142 6.17 -2.11 -15.99
N GLN A 143 6.40 -3.05 -16.89
CA GLN A 143 6.94 -4.36 -16.54
C GLN A 143 8.43 -4.26 -16.22
N VAL A 144 8.85 -4.85 -15.10
CA VAL A 144 10.24 -4.89 -14.63
C VAL A 144 10.75 -6.32 -14.64
N LYS A 145 11.92 -6.54 -15.19
CA LYS A 145 12.60 -7.85 -15.29
C LYS A 145 13.87 -7.92 -14.45
N HIS A 146 14.51 -6.77 -14.18
CA HIS A 146 15.77 -6.68 -13.46
C HIS A 146 15.71 -5.62 -12.36
N THR A 147 16.44 -5.84 -11.28
CA THR A 147 16.49 -4.93 -10.12
C THR A 147 17.02 -3.54 -10.44
N SER A 148 17.89 -3.43 -11.45
CA SER A 148 18.47 -2.14 -11.88
C SER A 148 17.44 -1.18 -12.50
N GLU A 149 16.33 -1.69 -13.02
CA GLU A 149 15.32 -0.90 -13.72
C GLU A 149 14.50 -0.01 -12.77
N PHE A 150 14.35 -0.41 -11.50
CA PHE A 150 13.58 0.36 -10.50
C PHE A 150 14.09 1.79 -10.32
N LYS A 151 15.39 2.03 -10.49
CA LYS A 151 16.00 3.35 -10.26
C LYS A 151 15.49 4.45 -11.18
N ASN A 152 15.00 4.09 -12.37
CA ASN A 152 14.56 5.03 -13.40
C ASN A 152 13.02 5.16 -13.47
N LEU A 153 12.28 4.46 -12.60
CA LEU A 153 10.83 4.34 -12.68
C LEU A 153 10.09 4.97 -11.48
N GLU A 154 10.73 5.90 -10.75
CA GLU A 154 10.20 6.45 -9.48
C GLU A 154 8.78 7.00 -9.57
N ASN A 155 8.35 7.49 -10.74
CA ASN A 155 7.04 8.09 -10.95
C ASN A 155 6.03 7.17 -11.65
N GLN A 156 6.32 5.88 -11.78
CA GLN A 156 5.48 4.90 -12.48
C GLN A 156 5.17 3.71 -11.59
N LEU A 157 3.98 3.14 -11.75
CA LEU A 157 3.68 1.82 -11.20
C LEU A 157 4.49 0.76 -11.93
N VAL A 158 4.97 -0.22 -11.19
CA VAL A 158 5.76 -1.33 -11.75
C VAL A 158 5.15 -2.67 -11.40
N TYR A 159 5.31 -3.66 -12.28
CA TYR A 159 4.81 -5.02 -12.07
C TYR A 159 5.80 -6.07 -12.60
N LEU A 160 5.62 -7.30 -12.12
CA LEU A 160 6.33 -8.47 -12.61
C LEU A 160 5.31 -9.34 -13.35
N GLU A 161 5.67 -9.81 -14.52
CA GLU A 161 4.88 -10.83 -15.20
C GLU A 161 5.44 -12.21 -14.84
N LYS A 162 4.54 -13.18 -14.68
CA LYS A 162 4.94 -14.58 -14.58
C LYS A 162 5.18 -15.17 -15.94
#